data_5324ce153a5943ef8fb6daa44e3779dd
#
_entry.id   5324ce153a5943ef8fb6daa44e3779dd
#
_cell.length_a   1.000
_cell.length_b   1.000
_cell.length_c   1.000
_cell.angle_alpha   90.00
_cell.angle_beta   90.00
_cell.angle_gamma   90.00
#
_symmetry.space_group_name_H-M   'P 1'
#
loop_
_entity.id
_entity.type
_entity.pdbx_description
1 polymer ?
#
loop_
_entity_poly.entity_id
_entity_poly.type
_entity_poly.pdbx_seq_one_letter_code
_entity_poly.pdbx_strand_id
1 'polypeptide(L)'
;KFLEYYGFVGDEPMPLYSVAFEHIEFLKSGEKSRLIGKLFDLAKNAIWDADAPNYLQKAVIELILIFPDEILSLLKEEDNKIVESFWYFILYYPSLGAEYDLGYQKRYQQLYFCISEKDKLMGEVVKGIYNRIIVESR
;
A
#
# COMPACT_ATOMS: atom_id res chain seq x y z
N LYS A 1 -18.14 9.05 4.26
CA LYS A 1 -18.06 10.25 3.45
C LYS A 1 -16.74 10.35 2.77
N PHE A 2 -15.69 10.32 3.53
CA PHE A 2 -14.37 10.42 2.99
C PHE A 2 -14.14 9.40 1.90
N LEU A 3 -14.51 8.16 2.12
CA LEU A 3 -14.32 7.09 1.15
C LEU A 3 -15.12 7.27 -0.13
N GLU A 4 -16.20 8.02 -0.07
CA GLU A 4 -17.00 8.30 -1.26
C GLU A 4 -16.24 9.09 -2.30
N TYR A 5 -15.32 9.94 -1.85
CA TYR A 5 -14.56 10.74 -2.76
C TYR A 5 -13.38 10.00 -3.35
N TYR A 6 -12.98 8.92 -2.72
CA TYR A 6 -11.88 8.19 -3.21
C TYR A 6 -12.17 7.46 -4.46
N GLY A 7 -13.31 6.92 -4.61
CA GLY A 7 -13.69 6.16 -5.76
C GLY A 7 -13.85 7.02 -6.98
N PHE A 8 -13.94 8.33 -6.76
CA PHE A 8 -14.29 9.08 -7.83
C PHE A 8 -13.34 9.89 -8.40
N VAL A 9 -12.41 9.80 -7.93
CA VAL A 9 -11.45 10.41 -8.11
C VAL A 9 -11.06 10.89 -9.27
N GLY A 10 -11.51 11.04 -10.08
CA GLY A 10 -11.23 11.66 -11.18
C GLY A 10 -10.29 12.72 -10.90
N ASP A 11 -10.68 13.74 -10.31
CA ASP A 11 -9.92 14.85 -10.26
C ASP A 11 -9.36 15.21 -8.97
N GLU A 12 -10.15 15.26 -8.04
CA GLU A 12 -9.82 16.02 -6.96
C GLU A 12 -9.68 15.45 -5.62
N PRO A 13 -10.04 14.31 -5.34
CA PRO A 13 -10.06 13.82 -3.98
C PRO A 13 -8.73 13.43 -3.43
N MET A 14 -7.70 13.58 -4.19
CA MET A 14 -6.37 13.24 -3.74
C MET A 14 -5.92 13.93 -2.48
N PRO A 15 -6.16 15.19 -2.28
CA PRO A 15 -5.81 15.85 -1.03
C PRO A 15 -6.53 15.24 0.18
N LEU A 16 -7.69 14.61 -0.06
CA LEU A 16 -8.47 14.01 1.01
C LEU A 16 -7.81 12.78 1.62
N TYR A 17 -6.96 12.09 0.86
CA TYR A 17 -6.22 10.96 1.39
C TYR A 17 -5.32 11.39 2.54
N SER A 18 -4.55 12.45 2.35
CA SER A 18 -3.66 12.97 3.39
C SER A 18 -4.43 13.40 4.62
N VAL A 19 -5.55 14.08 4.42
CA VAL A 19 -6.39 14.54 5.53
C VAL A 19 -6.90 13.35 6.34
N ALA A 20 -7.31 12.28 5.68
CA ALA A 20 -7.80 11.10 6.37
C ALA A 20 -6.72 10.48 7.24
N PHE A 21 -5.51 10.39 6.71
CA PHE A 21 -4.44 9.78 7.47
C PHE A 21 -4.04 10.56 8.69
N GLU A 22 -4.08 11.87 8.63
CA GLU A 22 -3.78 12.70 9.78
C GLU A 22 -4.73 12.45 10.95
N HIS A 23 -5.94 11.98 10.65
CA HIS A 23 -6.96 11.80 11.67
C HIS A 23 -7.38 10.35 11.90
N ILE A 24 -6.75 9.40 11.23
CA ILE A 24 -7.19 8.01 11.32
C ILE A 24 -7.13 7.44 12.74
N GLU A 25 -6.18 7.89 13.54
CA GLU A 25 -6.04 7.43 14.90
C GLU A 25 -7.18 7.87 15.80
N PHE A 26 -7.90 8.92 15.41
CA PHE A 26 -8.99 9.45 16.19
C PHE A 26 -10.34 8.83 15.80
N LEU A 27 -10.34 7.97 14.80
CA LEU A 27 -11.57 7.29 14.41
C LEU A 27 -11.92 6.21 15.44
N LYS A 28 -13.19 5.96 15.60
CA LYS A 28 -13.65 4.85 16.43
C LYS A 28 -13.19 3.55 15.81
N SER A 29 -13.00 2.52 16.63
CA SER A 29 -12.47 1.23 16.19
C SER A 29 -13.19 0.67 14.96
N GLY A 30 -14.52 0.70 14.93
CA GLY A 30 -15.29 0.21 13.79
C GLY A 30 -15.10 1.02 12.52
N GLU A 31 -14.99 2.34 12.65
CA GLU A 31 -14.75 3.24 11.53
C GLU A 31 -13.34 3.03 10.96
N LYS A 32 -12.36 2.85 11.86
CA LYS A 32 -10.98 2.57 11.48
C LYS A 32 -10.89 1.28 10.67
N SER A 33 -11.49 0.20 11.17
CA SER A 33 -11.47 -1.09 10.48
C SER A 33 -12.12 -1.00 9.12
N ARG A 34 -13.22 -0.27 9.02
CA ARG A 34 -13.92 -0.08 7.74
C ARG A 34 -13.06 0.70 6.74
N LEU A 35 -12.38 1.75 7.19
CA LEU A 35 -11.51 2.54 6.33
C LEU A 35 -10.35 1.70 5.82
N ILE A 36 -9.69 0.98 6.73
CA ILE A 36 -8.57 0.09 6.39
C ILE A 36 -9.03 -0.96 5.38
N GLY A 37 -10.17 -1.59 5.62
CA GLY A 37 -10.70 -2.61 4.72
C GLY A 37 -11.00 -2.06 3.32
N LYS A 38 -11.54 -0.85 3.24
CA LYS A 38 -11.83 -0.23 1.95
C LYS A 38 -10.57 0.15 1.18
N LEU A 39 -9.59 0.71 1.85
CA LEU A 39 -8.32 1.04 1.20
C LEU A 39 -7.59 -0.22 0.73
N PHE A 40 -7.65 -1.27 1.53
CA PHE A 40 -7.08 -2.56 1.16
C PHE A 40 -7.77 -3.12 -0.10
N ASP A 41 -9.10 -3.10 -0.15
CA ASP A 41 -9.87 -3.59 -1.30
C ASP A 41 -9.51 -2.81 -2.57
N LEU A 42 -9.33 -1.52 -2.46
CA LEU A 42 -8.92 -0.69 -3.60
C LEU A 42 -7.51 -1.08 -4.05
N ALA A 43 -6.59 -1.27 -3.10
CA ALA A 43 -5.20 -1.57 -3.43
C ALA A 43 -5.02 -2.95 -4.08
N LYS A 44 -5.69 -3.98 -3.57
CA LYS A 44 -5.51 -5.33 -4.12
C LYS A 44 -6.05 -5.47 -5.54
N ASN A 45 -6.95 -4.55 -5.95
CA ASN A 45 -7.52 -4.57 -7.29
C ASN A 45 -7.02 -3.39 -8.15
N ALA A 46 -6.01 -2.68 -7.71
CA ALA A 46 -5.57 -1.46 -8.38
C ALA A 46 -4.88 -1.73 -9.72
N ILE A 47 -5.12 -0.84 -10.66
CA ILE A 47 -4.51 -0.87 -11.99
C ILE A 47 -3.78 0.45 -12.20
N TRP A 48 -2.57 0.37 -12.75
CA TRP A 48 -1.76 1.58 -12.98
C TRP A 48 -2.10 2.19 -14.33
N ASP A 49 -3.10 3.04 -14.40
CA ASP A 49 -3.49 3.70 -15.65
C ASP A 49 -3.67 5.22 -15.52
N ALA A 50 -3.46 5.78 -14.34
CA ALA A 50 -3.64 7.22 -14.11
C ALA A 50 -2.92 7.66 -12.83
N ASP A 51 -3.05 8.94 -12.48
CA ASP A 51 -2.40 9.47 -11.27
C ASP A 51 -3.06 8.99 -9.97
N ALA A 52 -4.30 8.61 -10.02
CA ALA A 52 -5.02 8.12 -8.85
C ALA A 52 -4.32 6.97 -8.12
N PRO A 53 -3.77 5.96 -8.83
CA PRO A 53 -3.04 4.89 -8.17
C PRO A 53 -1.82 5.34 -7.37
N ASN A 54 -1.16 6.42 -7.78
CA ASN A 54 0.00 6.94 -7.06
C ASN A 54 -0.38 7.42 -5.66
N TYR A 55 -1.51 8.09 -5.54
CA TYR A 55 -1.98 8.59 -4.25
C TYR A 55 -2.48 7.44 -3.39
N LEU A 56 -3.17 6.47 -4.00
CA LEU A 56 -3.61 5.29 -3.30
C LEU A 56 -2.42 4.50 -2.76
N GLN A 57 -1.37 4.35 -3.56
CA GLN A 57 -0.14 3.68 -3.14
C GLN A 57 0.44 4.34 -1.90
N LYS A 58 0.59 5.66 -1.91
CA LYS A 58 1.12 6.40 -0.77
C LYS A 58 0.26 6.24 0.47
N ALA A 59 -1.05 6.33 0.30
CA ALA A 59 -2.01 6.21 1.38
C ALA A 59 -1.91 4.83 2.03
N VAL A 60 -1.86 3.78 1.24
CA VAL A 60 -1.80 2.42 1.76
C VAL A 60 -0.44 2.12 2.40
N ILE A 61 0.64 2.67 1.86
CA ILE A 61 1.97 2.54 2.49
C ILE A 61 1.94 3.11 3.90
N GLU A 62 1.39 4.31 4.08
CA GLU A 62 1.29 4.90 5.41
C GLU A 62 0.42 4.07 6.33
N LEU A 63 -0.67 3.52 5.79
CA LEU A 63 -1.55 2.65 6.54
C LEU A 63 -0.83 1.40 7.04
N ILE A 64 -0.01 0.80 6.19
CA ILE A 64 0.79 -0.37 6.55
C ILE A 64 1.75 -0.04 7.69
N LEU A 65 2.40 1.11 7.61
CA LEU A 65 3.38 1.51 8.62
C LEU A 65 2.74 1.82 9.97
N ILE A 66 1.50 2.32 9.97
CA ILE A 66 0.80 2.66 11.20
C ILE A 66 0.03 1.45 11.76
N PHE A 67 -0.61 0.68 10.89
CA PHE A 67 -1.47 -0.44 11.29
C PHE A 67 -1.07 -1.76 10.59
N PRO A 68 0.17 -2.22 10.81
CA PRO A 68 0.64 -3.42 10.10
C PRO A 68 -0.15 -4.68 10.45
N ASP A 69 -0.62 -4.81 11.69
CA ASP A 69 -1.35 -6.00 12.11
C ASP A 69 -2.69 -6.15 11.38
N GLU A 70 -3.40 -5.04 11.18
CA GLU A 70 -4.68 -5.04 10.47
C GLU A 70 -4.49 -5.42 9.01
N ILE A 71 -3.48 -4.88 8.36
CA ILE A 71 -3.19 -5.20 6.96
C ILE A 71 -2.77 -6.68 6.82
N LEU A 72 -1.92 -7.16 7.72
CA LEU A 72 -1.51 -8.55 7.71
C LEU A 72 -2.69 -9.50 7.91
N SER A 73 -3.62 -9.14 8.78
CA SER A 73 -4.84 -9.93 9.00
C SER A 73 -5.67 -10.05 7.73
N LEU A 74 -5.80 -8.95 6.99
CA LEU A 74 -6.54 -8.94 5.73
C LEU A 74 -5.82 -9.76 4.66
N LEU A 75 -4.49 -9.66 4.57
CA LEU A 75 -3.72 -10.42 3.59
C LEU A 75 -3.78 -11.92 3.85
N LYS A 76 -3.87 -12.35 5.10
CA LYS A 76 -3.96 -13.77 5.44
C LYS A 76 -5.24 -14.43 4.94
N GLU A 77 -6.28 -13.65 4.67
CA GLU A 77 -7.54 -14.16 4.15
C GLU A 77 -7.53 -14.28 2.62
N GLU A 78 -6.47 -13.80 1.97
CA GLU A 78 -6.39 -13.79 0.50
C GLU A 78 -5.49 -14.91 -0.01
N ASP A 79 -5.69 -15.31 -1.27
CA ASP A 79 -4.80 -16.30 -1.88
C ASP A 79 -3.45 -15.65 -2.28
N ASN A 80 -2.48 -16.48 -2.62
CA ASN A 80 -1.13 -16.01 -2.92
C ASN A 80 -1.08 -15.03 -4.10
N LYS A 81 -1.95 -15.22 -5.07
CA LYS A 81 -1.98 -14.34 -6.23
C LYS A 81 -2.39 -12.92 -5.85
N ILE A 82 -3.39 -12.80 -4.99
CA ILE A 82 -3.88 -11.52 -4.50
C ILE A 82 -2.81 -10.86 -3.62
N VAL A 83 -2.17 -11.63 -2.76
CA VAL A 83 -1.10 -11.12 -1.91
C VAL A 83 0.04 -10.56 -2.74
N GLU A 84 0.46 -11.28 -3.78
CA GLU A 84 1.52 -10.82 -4.68
C GLU A 84 1.11 -9.56 -5.43
N SER A 85 -0.12 -9.50 -5.93
CA SER A 85 -0.65 -8.33 -6.62
C SER A 85 -0.68 -7.11 -5.70
N PHE A 86 -1.08 -7.31 -4.45
CA PHE A 86 -1.11 -6.24 -3.46
C PHE A 86 0.28 -5.65 -3.26
N TRP A 87 1.27 -6.50 -2.99
CA TRP A 87 2.63 -6.03 -2.76
C TRP A 87 3.26 -5.45 -4.01
N TYR A 88 2.94 -5.99 -5.18
CA TYR A 88 3.41 -5.43 -6.44
C TYR A 88 2.88 -4.00 -6.61
N PHE A 89 1.60 -3.77 -6.30
CA PHE A 89 1.04 -2.44 -6.35
C PHE A 89 1.73 -1.48 -5.37
N ILE A 90 1.96 -1.94 -4.15
CA ILE A 90 2.59 -1.14 -3.09
C ILE A 90 4.02 -0.74 -3.47
N LEU A 91 4.76 -1.65 -4.09
CA LEU A 91 6.17 -1.44 -4.41
C LEU A 91 6.40 -1.00 -5.85
N TYR A 92 5.35 -0.85 -6.64
CA TYR A 92 5.48 -0.51 -8.06
C TYR A 92 6.33 0.75 -8.28
N TYR A 93 7.21 0.67 -9.27
CA TYR A 93 8.08 1.79 -9.67
C TYR A 93 7.81 2.08 -11.13
N PRO A 94 7.34 3.28 -11.48
CA PRO A 94 6.82 3.58 -12.82
C PRO A 94 7.86 3.83 -13.92
N SER A 95 9.13 3.85 -13.59
CA SER A 95 10.17 4.17 -14.57
C SER A 95 11.35 3.21 -14.46
N LEU A 96 12.41 3.48 -15.20
CA LEU A 96 13.64 2.71 -15.11
C LEU A 96 14.49 3.23 -13.96
N GLY A 97 15.39 2.40 -13.50
CA GLY A 97 16.39 2.83 -12.52
C GLY A 97 15.97 2.79 -11.07
N ALA A 98 15.01 1.96 -10.70
CA ALA A 98 14.62 1.80 -9.31
C ALA A 98 15.80 1.48 -8.40
N GLU A 99 16.78 0.74 -8.90
CA GLU A 99 17.96 0.36 -8.13
C GLU A 99 18.84 1.55 -7.76
N TYR A 100 18.66 2.70 -8.38
CA TYR A 100 19.42 3.90 -8.10
C TYR A 100 18.61 4.96 -7.35
N ASP A 101 17.34 4.71 -7.10
CA ASP A 101 16.46 5.65 -6.40
C ASP A 101 16.52 5.41 -4.90
N LEU A 102 17.29 6.25 -4.21
CA LEU A 102 17.51 6.09 -2.77
C LEU A 102 16.24 6.27 -1.95
N GLY A 103 15.37 7.16 -2.37
CA GLY A 103 14.09 7.37 -1.67
C GLY A 103 13.19 6.14 -1.76
N TYR A 104 13.13 5.53 -2.93
CA TYR A 104 12.38 4.31 -3.16
C TYR A 104 12.95 3.16 -2.33
N GLN A 105 14.27 2.98 -2.35
CA GLN A 105 14.93 1.94 -1.57
C GLN A 105 14.70 2.11 -0.08
N LYS A 106 14.74 3.34 0.41
CA LYS A 106 14.51 3.63 1.81
C LYS A 106 13.08 3.27 2.22
N ARG A 107 12.11 3.59 1.36
CA ARG A 107 10.71 3.25 1.60
C ARG A 107 10.51 1.73 1.65
N TYR A 108 11.13 1.02 0.72
CA TYR A 108 11.10 -0.44 0.74
C TYR A 108 11.66 -0.98 2.05
N GLN A 109 12.82 -0.46 2.49
CA GLN A 109 13.43 -0.90 3.73
C GLN A 109 12.49 -0.72 4.92
N GLN A 110 11.82 0.41 4.99
CA GLN A 110 10.85 0.68 6.06
C GLN A 110 9.72 -0.35 6.05
N LEU A 111 9.17 -0.64 4.88
CA LEU A 111 8.09 -1.62 4.74
C LEU A 111 8.59 -3.03 5.08
N TYR A 112 9.74 -3.40 4.57
CA TYR A 112 10.31 -4.71 4.79
C TYR A 112 10.53 -4.98 6.28
N PHE A 113 11.14 -4.03 7.00
CA PHE A 113 11.36 -4.20 8.43
C PHE A 113 10.06 -4.25 9.21
N CYS A 114 9.12 -3.38 8.88
CA CYS A 114 7.83 -3.33 9.54
C CYS A 114 7.09 -4.67 9.41
N ILE A 115 7.05 -5.22 8.21
CA ILE A 115 6.34 -6.46 7.94
C ILE A 115 7.11 -7.67 8.48
N SER A 116 8.43 -7.72 8.29
CA SER A 116 9.24 -8.86 8.71
C SER A 116 9.25 -9.05 10.22
N GLU A 117 9.17 -7.97 10.99
CA GLU A 117 9.09 -8.08 12.43
C GLU A 117 7.81 -8.77 12.89
N LYS A 118 6.74 -8.62 12.14
CA LYS A 118 5.44 -9.20 12.47
C LYS A 118 5.23 -10.57 11.84
N ASP A 119 5.75 -10.77 10.64
CA ASP A 119 5.54 -11.99 9.85
C ASP A 119 6.73 -12.17 8.90
N LYS A 120 7.61 -13.10 9.24
CA LYS A 120 8.82 -13.34 8.44
C LYS A 120 8.50 -13.85 7.05
N LEU A 121 7.52 -14.71 6.91
CA LEU A 121 7.15 -15.25 5.60
C LEU A 121 6.60 -14.15 4.70
N MET A 122 5.78 -13.29 5.25
CA MET A 122 5.26 -12.16 4.49
C MET A 122 6.39 -11.19 4.13
N GLY A 123 7.35 -10.99 5.02
CA GLY A 123 8.54 -10.19 4.72
C GLY A 123 9.32 -10.74 3.53
N GLU A 124 9.42 -12.07 3.41
CA GLU A 124 10.09 -12.69 2.26
C GLU A 124 9.30 -12.48 0.96
N VAL A 125 7.97 -12.45 1.03
CA VAL A 125 7.13 -12.11 -0.12
C VAL A 125 7.41 -10.68 -0.58
N VAL A 126 7.45 -9.73 0.35
CA VAL A 126 7.76 -8.33 0.07
C VAL A 126 9.13 -8.20 -0.60
N LYS A 127 10.13 -8.88 -0.06
CA LYS A 127 11.48 -8.87 -0.62
C LYS A 127 11.52 -9.44 -2.03
N GLY A 128 10.83 -10.54 -2.27
CA GLY A 128 10.76 -11.16 -3.59
C GLY A 128 10.13 -10.25 -4.63
N ILE A 129 9.05 -9.57 -4.27
CA ILE A 129 8.38 -8.62 -5.14
C ILE A 129 9.30 -7.43 -5.44
N TYR A 130 9.96 -6.89 -4.42
CA TYR A 130 10.91 -5.78 -4.60
C TYR A 130 12.01 -6.17 -5.59
N ASN A 131 12.63 -7.34 -5.40
CA ASN A 131 13.69 -7.80 -6.28
C ASN A 131 13.21 -7.94 -7.74
N ARG A 132 11.99 -8.42 -7.93
CA ARG A 132 11.38 -8.52 -9.25
C ARG A 132 11.24 -7.15 -9.90
N ILE A 133 10.76 -6.16 -9.14
CA ILE A 133 10.58 -4.80 -9.65
C ILE A 133 11.93 -4.18 -10.02
N ILE A 134 12.96 -4.39 -9.20
CA ILE A 134 14.31 -3.91 -9.51
C ILE A 134 14.78 -4.46 -10.86
N VAL A 135 14.60 -5.74 -11.08
CA VAL A 135 14.99 -6.37 -12.36
C VAL A 135 14.18 -5.80 -13.52
N GLU A 136 12.88 -5.65 -13.34
CA GLU A 136 12.00 -5.11 -14.39
C GLU A 136 12.30 -3.65 -14.73
N SER A 137 12.89 -2.90 -13.79
CA SER A 137 13.20 -1.48 -13.98
C SER A 137 14.59 -1.22 -14.57
N ARG A 138 15.31 -2.23 -14.90
CA ARG A 138 16.66 -2.10 -15.51
C ARG A 138 16.65 -1.75 -17.00
#